data_93ba70e5e74953480a8f905755aac161
#
_entry.id   93ba70e5e74953480a8f905755aac161
#
_cell.length_a   1.000
_cell.length_b   1.000
_cell.length_c   1.000
_cell.angle_alpha   90.00
_cell.angle_beta   90.00
_cell.angle_gamma   90.00
#
_symmetry.space_group_name_H-M   'P 1'
#
loop_
_entity.id
_entity.type
_entity.pdbx_description
1 polymer ?
#
loop_
_entity_poly.entity_id
_entity_poly.type
_entity_poly.pdbx_seq_one_letter_code
_entity_poly.pdbx_strand_id
1 'polypeptide(L)'
;MKFFLLLLLPILLSANLTYVFNHNKEVALLESFDIEASFLYDPIMNKMKAQKLNIDKNKHFFKAMDEAYTFIPSIKSILTKHGVPAEFLYLAMAESNFSTRAYSPKRASGLWQFMPQTGKLYGLRIDEYVDERRDLIKSTEAAAKYLSHLHKRFGKWYLAAIAYNCGGGRLSKAIKRAGSDELAVLLDPKKRYIPRESRFYIRKIVALAMIGYDEQFLMNSEYEHLLNRANAYSISTVQLSSGDSIKRLSKIVGIPLAELKKLNRQLKYDFVPPYASSYDIYIPYIKLNEFKQKYKPEPMKNIYKVHVVKRGDNLSAIGAKYGVSYKVIKDFNNLKSYRLSLKQKLIIPIESNNKNKKTSSQHYYMVKAGDTLESISKAYKVSVQSLKLQNHLNSSFIKIGDRLKINE
;
A
#
# COMPACT_ATOMS: atom_id res chain seq x y z
N MET A 1 12.59 17.59 63.78
CA MET A 1 13.21 16.69 62.77
C MET A 1 12.43 15.39 62.51
N LYS A 2 11.11 15.33 62.77
CA LYS A 2 10.30 14.09 62.53
C LYS A 2 9.23 14.24 61.46
N PHE A 3 9.06 15.41 60.84
CA PHE A 3 8.02 15.61 59.80
C PHE A 3 8.50 15.38 58.35
N PHE A 4 9.80 15.28 58.10
CA PHE A 4 10.34 15.11 56.76
C PHE A 4 10.35 13.63 56.28
N LEU A 5 10.25 12.69 57.19
CA LEU A 5 10.31 11.25 56.86
C LEU A 5 8.98 10.70 56.29
N LEU A 6 7.84 11.31 56.67
CA LEU A 6 6.51 10.85 56.27
C LEU A 6 6.14 11.23 54.80
N LEU A 7 6.77 12.26 54.26
CA LEU A 7 6.52 12.71 52.87
C LEU A 7 7.32 11.90 51.83
N LEU A 8 8.43 11.28 52.23
CA LEU A 8 9.26 10.46 51.33
C LEU A 8 8.73 9.03 51.16
N LEU A 9 7.99 8.49 52.11
CA LEU A 9 7.45 7.12 52.06
C LEU A 9 6.46 6.93 50.91
N PRO A 10 5.46 7.78 50.66
CA PRO A 10 4.53 7.60 49.53
C PRO A 10 5.19 7.78 48.17
N ILE A 11 6.23 8.63 48.07
CA ILE A 11 6.99 8.80 46.82
C ILE A 11 7.82 7.56 46.50
N LEU A 12 8.45 6.95 47.52
CA LEU A 12 9.20 5.69 47.33
C LEU A 12 8.26 4.50 47.04
N LEU A 13 7.07 4.45 47.67
CA LEU A 13 6.06 3.44 47.35
C LEU A 13 5.52 3.58 45.92
N SER A 14 5.22 4.79 45.48
CA SER A 14 4.72 5.06 44.12
C SER A 14 5.79 4.73 43.06
N ALA A 15 7.04 5.11 43.32
CA ALA A 15 8.17 4.77 42.44
C ALA A 15 8.39 3.26 42.32
N ASN A 16 8.32 2.52 43.45
CA ASN A 16 8.42 1.06 43.45
C ASN A 16 7.24 0.38 42.72
N LEU A 17 6.01 0.85 42.93
CA LEU A 17 4.82 0.32 42.25
C LEU A 17 4.90 0.55 40.74
N THR A 18 5.32 1.74 40.30
CA THR A 18 5.49 2.04 38.87
C THR A 18 6.59 1.19 38.24
N TYR A 19 7.70 1.00 38.96
CA TYR A 19 8.78 0.12 38.49
C TYR A 19 8.33 -1.33 38.33
N VAL A 20 7.65 -1.89 39.34
CA VAL A 20 7.11 -3.28 39.29
C VAL A 20 6.09 -3.42 38.18
N PHE A 21 5.21 -2.45 37.99
CA PHE A 21 4.20 -2.46 36.94
C PHE A 21 4.82 -2.43 35.54
N ASN A 22 5.82 -1.58 35.30
CA ASN A 22 6.53 -1.52 34.02
C ASN A 22 7.34 -2.79 33.76
N HIS A 23 8.00 -3.33 34.77
CA HIS A 23 8.74 -4.58 34.67
C HIS A 23 7.82 -5.76 34.27
N ASN A 24 6.66 -5.89 34.90
CA ASN A 24 5.69 -6.93 34.57
C ASN A 24 5.17 -6.80 33.11
N LYS A 25 4.96 -5.58 32.65
CA LYS A 25 4.58 -5.33 31.24
C LYS A 25 5.68 -5.73 30.26
N GLU A 26 6.94 -5.41 30.58
CA GLU A 26 8.09 -5.82 29.74
C GLU A 26 8.28 -7.33 29.72
N VAL A 27 8.08 -8.03 30.85
CA VAL A 27 8.11 -9.49 30.92
C VAL A 27 6.99 -10.10 30.07
N ALA A 28 5.75 -9.66 30.26
CA ALA A 28 4.62 -10.13 29.46
C ALA A 28 4.82 -9.89 27.95
N LEU A 29 5.48 -8.79 27.59
CA LEU A 29 5.85 -8.52 26.20
C LEU A 29 6.85 -9.55 25.68
N LEU A 30 7.88 -9.92 26.44
CA LEU A 30 8.83 -10.96 26.04
C LEU A 30 8.16 -12.32 25.90
N GLU A 31 7.28 -12.67 26.84
CA GLU A 31 6.49 -13.92 26.81
C GLU A 31 5.64 -14.01 25.54
N SER A 32 5.10 -12.90 25.03
CA SER A 32 4.36 -12.90 23.76
C SER A 32 5.20 -13.28 22.54
N PHE A 33 6.52 -13.22 22.67
CA PHE A 33 7.48 -13.69 21.66
C PHE A 33 8.11 -15.04 22.03
N ASP A 34 7.67 -15.71 23.11
CA ASP A 34 8.32 -16.89 23.72
C ASP A 34 9.77 -16.61 24.15
N ILE A 35 10.07 -15.40 24.58
CA ILE A 35 11.40 -14.97 25.02
C ILE A 35 11.44 -14.91 26.53
N GLU A 36 12.49 -15.49 27.14
CA GLU A 36 12.68 -15.46 28.59
C GLU A 36 12.92 -14.04 29.13
N ALA A 37 12.50 -13.81 30.38
CA ALA A 37 12.66 -12.53 31.06
C ALA A 37 14.13 -12.06 31.17
N SER A 38 15.08 -13.00 31.21
CA SER A 38 16.52 -12.72 31.21
C SER A 38 16.98 -11.85 30.02
N PHE A 39 16.23 -11.84 28.91
CA PHE A 39 16.50 -11.01 27.76
C PHE A 39 16.34 -9.50 28.01
N LEU A 40 15.67 -9.10 29.09
CA LEU A 40 15.64 -7.70 29.54
C LEU A 40 17.04 -7.12 29.78
N TYR A 41 18.00 -7.99 30.09
CA TYR A 41 19.38 -7.60 30.35
C TYR A 41 20.29 -7.73 29.13
N ASP A 42 19.75 -8.02 27.91
CA ASP A 42 20.55 -8.05 26.67
C ASP A 42 21.11 -6.65 26.38
N PRO A 43 22.46 -6.47 26.41
CA PRO A 43 23.06 -5.15 26.34
C PRO A 43 22.89 -4.49 24.95
N ILE A 44 22.76 -5.30 23.91
CA ILE A 44 22.56 -4.81 22.54
C ILE A 44 21.13 -4.31 22.37
N MET A 45 20.15 -5.05 22.87
CA MET A 45 18.76 -4.64 22.85
C MET A 45 18.56 -3.35 23.65
N ASN A 46 19.11 -3.27 24.88
CA ASN A 46 19.02 -2.10 25.73
C ASN A 46 19.69 -0.86 25.10
N LYS A 47 20.83 -1.02 24.43
CA LYS A 47 21.46 0.05 23.67
C LYS A 47 20.55 0.52 22.51
N MET A 48 19.90 -0.41 21.81
CA MET A 48 18.94 -0.07 20.75
C MET A 48 17.74 0.69 21.29
N LYS A 49 17.17 0.22 22.42
CA LYS A 49 16.05 0.90 23.12
C LYS A 49 16.44 2.32 23.49
N ALA A 50 17.56 2.52 24.17
CA ALA A 50 18.05 3.83 24.57
C ALA A 50 18.31 4.79 23.40
N GLN A 51 18.86 4.27 22.30
CA GLN A 51 19.06 5.08 21.09
C GLN A 51 17.73 5.53 20.46
N LYS A 52 16.68 4.73 20.57
CA LYS A 52 15.35 5.03 20.03
C LYS A 52 14.52 5.94 20.94
N LEU A 53 14.80 5.96 22.23
CA LEU A 53 14.15 6.86 23.19
C LEU A 53 14.66 8.31 23.09
N ASN A 54 15.75 8.57 22.38
CA ASN A 54 16.21 9.93 22.15
C ASN A 54 15.29 10.63 21.11
N ILE A 55 14.36 11.44 21.62
CA ILE A 55 13.28 12.10 20.84
C ILE A 55 13.86 12.96 19.72
N ASP A 56 14.91 13.73 19.99
CA ASP A 56 15.49 14.66 19.00
C ASP A 56 16.11 13.93 17.80
N LYS A 57 16.64 12.73 18.02
CA LYS A 57 17.25 11.89 16.96
C LYS A 57 16.26 10.96 16.28
N ASN A 58 15.07 10.75 16.83
CA ASN A 58 14.11 9.72 16.37
C ASN A 58 12.72 10.24 16.00
N LYS A 59 12.61 11.49 15.55
CA LYS A 59 11.38 12.02 14.93
C LYS A 59 10.77 11.05 13.90
N HIS A 60 11.59 10.24 13.24
CA HIS A 60 11.13 9.21 12.30
C HIS A 60 10.36 8.06 12.95
N PHE A 61 10.68 7.66 14.20
CA PHE A 61 9.94 6.60 14.89
C PHE A 61 8.51 7.05 15.20
N PHE A 62 8.36 8.21 15.83
CA PHE A 62 7.05 8.74 16.19
C PHE A 62 6.23 9.10 14.96
N LYS A 63 6.86 9.73 13.97
CA LYS A 63 6.20 10.01 12.69
C LYS A 63 5.68 8.75 12.03
N ALA A 64 6.43 7.64 12.07
CA ALA A 64 5.99 6.36 11.53
C ALA A 64 4.79 5.80 12.30
N MET A 65 4.78 5.91 13.63
CA MET A 65 3.65 5.51 14.48
C MET A 65 2.41 6.37 14.23
N ASP A 66 2.59 7.68 14.12
CA ASP A 66 1.53 8.64 13.83
C ASP A 66 0.91 8.42 12.44
N GLU A 67 1.73 8.28 11.41
CA GLU A 67 1.27 7.95 10.07
C GLU A 67 0.53 6.59 10.01
N ALA A 68 0.89 5.65 10.89
CA ALA A 68 0.28 4.33 11.01
C ALA A 68 -0.94 4.30 11.94
N TYR A 69 -1.19 5.35 12.70
CA TYR A 69 -2.20 5.41 13.75
C TYR A 69 -3.57 4.90 13.30
N THR A 70 -4.02 5.33 12.13
CA THR A 70 -5.34 4.99 11.59
C THR A 70 -5.50 3.51 11.22
N PHE A 71 -4.42 2.76 10.98
CA PHE A 71 -4.51 1.37 10.55
C PHE A 71 -3.91 0.35 11.53
N ILE A 72 -3.26 0.78 12.59
CA ILE A 72 -2.75 -0.10 13.66
C ILE A 72 -3.84 -1.02 14.23
N PRO A 73 -5.07 -0.56 14.53
CA PRO A 73 -6.12 -1.43 15.02
C PRO A 73 -6.47 -2.57 14.05
N SER A 74 -6.54 -2.27 12.75
CA SER A 74 -6.78 -3.29 11.72
C SER A 74 -5.67 -4.32 11.64
N ILE A 75 -4.39 -3.89 11.73
CA ILE A 75 -3.25 -4.80 11.75
C ILE A 75 -3.32 -5.72 12.96
N LYS A 76 -3.51 -5.18 14.17
CA LYS A 76 -3.62 -5.97 15.40
C LYS A 76 -4.76 -6.98 15.32
N SER A 77 -5.94 -6.55 14.88
CA SER A 77 -7.12 -7.43 14.72
C SER A 77 -6.83 -8.59 13.75
N ILE A 78 -6.17 -8.33 12.63
CA ILE A 78 -5.82 -9.39 11.66
C ILE A 78 -4.80 -10.35 12.26
N LEU A 79 -3.75 -9.85 12.91
CA LEU A 79 -2.74 -10.71 13.55
C LEU A 79 -3.38 -11.65 14.57
N THR A 80 -4.17 -11.10 15.52
CA THR A 80 -4.83 -11.88 16.58
C THR A 80 -5.85 -12.88 16.04
N LYS A 81 -6.59 -12.52 14.98
CA LYS A 81 -7.50 -13.44 14.27
C LYS A 81 -6.79 -14.67 13.72
N HIS A 82 -5.52 -14.56 13.36
CA HIS A 82 -4.69 -15.67 12.89
C HIS A 82 -3.84 -16.32 13.98
N GLY A 83 -4.10 -16.01 15.27
CA GLY A 83 -3.34 -16.51 16.41
C GLY A 83 -1.91 -15.98 16.50
N VAL A 84 -1.60 -14.90 15.82
CA VAL A 84 -0.29 -14.22 15.88
C VAL A 84 -0.36 -13.14 16.97
N PRO A 85 0.61 -13.05 17.89
CA PRO A 85 0.65 -12.01 18.89
C PRO A 85 0.58 -10.61 18.26
N ALA A 86 -0.19 -9.72 18.87
CA ALA A 86 -0.38 -8.36 18.37
C ALA A 86 0.94 -7.57 18.28
N GLU A 87 1.91 -7.95 19.06
CA GLU A 87 3.27 -7.39 19.16
C GLU A 87 4.05 -7.56 17.86
N PHE A 88 3.67 -8.51 17.01
CA PHE A 88 4.22 -8.64 15.64
C PHE A 88 3.93 -7.43 14.75
N LEU A 89 3.06 -6.52 15.18
CA LEU A 89 2.96 -5.17 14.62
C LEU A 89 4.35 -4.51 14.51
N TYR A 90 5.22 -4.69 15.51
CA TYR A 90 6.55 -4.11 15.52
C TYR A 90 7.54 -4.78 14.56
N LEU A 91 7.21 -5.97 14.05
CA LEU A 91 7.92 -6.57 12.94
C LEU A 91 7.68 -5.74 11.67
N ALA A 92 6.43 -5.35 11.36
CA ALA A 92 6.13 -4.46 10.24
C ALA A 92 6.84 -3.11 10.37
N MET A 93 6.92 -2.58 11.59
CA MET A 93 7.71 -1.37 11.87
C MET A 93 9.21 -1.58 11.63
N ALA A 94 9.76 -2.73 12.03
CA ALA A 94 11.15 -3.06 11.79
C ALA A 94 11.49 -3.19 10.31
N GLU A 95 10.54 -3.69 9.49
CA GLU A 95 10.70 -3.89 8.05
C GLU A 95 10.63 -2.58 7.24
N SER A 96 9.66 -1.72 7.55
CA SER A 96 9.32 -0.61 6.67
C SER A 96 9.04 0.73 7.36
N ASN A 97 9.13 0.81 8.69
CA ASN A 97 8.56 1.91 9.48
C ASN A 97 7.08 2.15 9.11
N PHE A 98 6.29 1.09 8.98
CA PHE A 98 4.89 1.10 8.56
C PHE A 98 4.62 1.68 7.16
N SER A 99 5.63 1.81 6.33
CA SER A 99 5.45 2.38 5.00
C SER A 99 4.91 1.36 4.00
N THR A 100 3.69 1.57 3.53
CA THR A 100 3.12 0.81 2.40
C THR A 100 3.82 1.12 1.07
N ARG A 101 4.66 2.18 1.03
CA ARG A 101 5.45 2.59 -0.16
C ARG A 101 6.85 1.99 -0.18
N ALA A 102 7.31 1.40 0.93
CA ALA A 102 8.66 0.89 1.03
C ALA A 102 8.98 -0.11 -0.09
N TYR A 103 10.16 0.04 -0.65
CA TYR A 103 10.68 -0.81 -1.72
C TYR A 103 12.18 -0.97 -1.56
N SER A 104 12.65 -2.22 -1.45
CA SER A 104 14.06 -2.52 -1.25
C SER A 104 14.79 -2.78 -2.57
N PRO A 105 16.15 -2.63 -2.61
CA PRO A 105 16.95 -3.02 -3.78
C PRO A 105 16.76 -4.49 -4.18
N LYS A 106 16.43 -5.36 -3.23
CA LYS A 106 16.12 -6.78 -3.45
C LYS A 106 14.68 -7.03 -3.91
N ARG A 107 13.90 -5.96 -4.23
CA ARG A 107 12.51 -6.01 -4.69
C ARG A 107 11.48 -6.43 -3.63
N ALA A 108 11.84 -6.39 -2.33
CA ALA A 108 10.84 -6.48 -1.28
C ALA A 108 9.98 -5.21 -1.29
N SER A 109 8.67 -5.32 -0.99
CA SER A 109 7.76 -4.18 -1.12
C SER A 109 6.69 -4.17 -0.04
N GLY A 110 6.26 -2.95 0.30
CA GLY A 110 5.12 -2.67 1.18
C GLY A 110 5.44 -2.79 2.66
N LEU A 111 4.38 -2.76 3.46
CA LEU A 111 4.41 -2.73 4.93
C LEU A 111 5.26 -3.86 5.52
N TRP A 112 5.09 -5.07 5.00
CA TRP A 112 5.68 -6.31 5.47
C TRP A 112 6.92 -6.75 4.68
N GLN A 113 7.39 -5.95 3.74
CA GLN A 113 8.55 -6.21 2.89
C GLN A 113 8.55 -7.61 2.23
N PHE A 114 7.39 -8.01 1.71
CA PHE A 114 7.30 -9.26 0.98
C PHE A 114 8.17 -9.27 -0.28
N MET A 115 8.96 -10.34 -0.43
CA MET A 115 9.54 -10.70 -1.72
C MET A 115 8.42 -11.13 -2.70
N PRO A 116 8.54 -10.89 -4.02
CA PRO A 116 7.48 -11.21 -4.98
C PRO A 116 7.01 -12.66 -4.91
N GLN A 117 7.94 -13.62 -4.82
CA GLN A 117 7.60 -15.05 -4.77
C GLN A 117 6.86 -15.40 -3.48
N THR A 118 7.36 -14.93 -2.32
CA THR A 118 6.70 -15.17 -1.03
C THR A 118 5.32 -14.52 -1.00
N GLY A 119 5.18 -13.28 -1.49
CA GLY A 119 3.88 -12.63 -1.55
C GLY A 119 2.86 -13.43 -2.36
N LYS A 120 3.24 -13.91 -3.54
CA LYS A 120 2.38 -14.76 -4.38
C LYS A 120 2.02 -16.08 -3.70
N LEU A 121 2.96 -16.72 -2.99
CA LEU A 121 2.72 -17.96 -2.24
C LEU A 121 1.63 -17.79 -1.17
N TYR A 122 1.56 -16.60 -0.55
CA TYR A 122 0.55 -16.26 0.45
C TYR A 122 -0.66 -15.49 -0.12
N GLY A 123 -0.89 -15.58 -1.44
CA GLY A 123 -2.10 -15.14 -2.11
C GLY A 123 -2.11 -13.68 -2.56
N LEU A 124 -0.98 -12.96 -2.48
CA LEU A 124 -0.89 -11.58 -2.96
C LEU A 124 -0.75 -11.52 -4.46
N ARG A 125 -1.62 -10.75 -5.10
CA ARG A 125 -1.57 -10.48 -6.54
C ARG A 125 -0.50 -9.43 -6.83
N ILE A 126 0.38 -9.75 -7.78
CA ILE A 126 1.44 -8.87 -8.25
C ILE A 126 1.45 -8.97 -9.76
N ASP A 127 0.84 -8.01 -10.43
CA ASP A 127 0.67 -7.98 -11.87
C ASP A 127 0.85 -6.58 -12.45
N GLU A 128 0.35 -6.35 -13.67
CA GLU A 128 0.45 -5.08 -14.39
C GLU A 128 -0.29 -3.94 -13.67
N TYR A 129 -1.42 -4.23 -13.00
CA TYR A 129 -2.35 -3.24 -12.44
C TYR A 129 -2.21 -3.05 -10.95
N VAL A 130 -1.83 -4.11 -10.23
CA VAL A 130 -1.75 -4.09 -8.77
C VAL A 130 -0.44 -4.68 -8.25
N ASP A 131 -0.06 -4.22 -7.07
CA ASP A 131 0.95 -4.84 -6.22
C ASP A 131 0.39 -4.95 -4.79
N GLU A 132 -0.26 -6.06 -4.48
CA GLU A 132 -0.95 -6.26 -3.20
C GLU A 132 0.00 -6.42 -2.01
N ARG A 133 1.31 -6.45 -2.23
CA ARG A 133 2.30 -6.31 -1.14
C ARG A 133 2.23 -4.92 -0.49
N ARG A 134 1.69 -3.94 -1.22
CA ARG A 134 1.43 -2.55 -0.77
C ARG A 134 0.01 -2.35 -0.24
N ASP A 135 -0.82 -3.38 -0.33
CA ASP A 135 -2.16 -3.40 0.24
C ASP A 135 -2.06 -3.60 1.74
N LEU A 136 -2.65 -2.69 2.50
CA LEU A 136 -2.56 -2.71 3.96
C LEU A 136 -3.18 -3.98 4.57
N ILE A 137 -4.40 -4.32 4.15
CA ILE A 137 -5.17 -5.43 4.72
C ILE A 137 -4.68 -6.77 4.17
N LYS A 138 -4.62 -6.90 2.83
CA LYS A 138 -4.23 -8.16 2.19
C LYS A 138 -2.79 -8.55 2.54
N SER A 139 -1.86 -7.58 2.58
CA SER A 139 -0.48 -7.90 2.96
C SER A 139 -0.36 -8.29 4.43
N THR A 140 -1.21 -7.73 5.31
CA THR A 140 -1.25 -8.14 6.72
C THR A 140 -1.84 -9.53 6.89
N GLU A 141 -2.92 -9.86 6.17
CA GLU A 141 -3.47 -11.23 6.12
C GLU A 141 -2.41 -12.25 5.63
N ALA A 142 -1.66 -11.90 4.59
CA ALA A 142 -0.57 -12.73 4.09
C ALA A 142 0.57 -12.89 5.11
N ALA A 143 0.94 -11.82 5.81
CA ALA A 143 1.98 -11.84 6.82
C ALA A 143 1.57 -12.68 8.03
N ALA A 144 0.32 -12.55 8.49
CA ALA A 144 -0.21 -13.35 9.58
C ALA A 144 -0.18 -14.86 9.24
N LYS A 145 -0.63 -15.23 8.03
CA LYS A 145 -0.54 -16.62 7.54
C LYS A 145 0.90 -17.13 7.47
N TYR A 146 1.81 -16.28 6.98
CA TYR A 146 3.23 -16.65 6.89
C TYR A 146 3.86 -16.84 8.27
N LEU A 147 3.61 -15.93 9.21
CA LEU A 147 4.09 -16.02 10.59
C LEU A 147 3.52 -17.24 11.31
N SER A 148 2.21 -17.53 11.17
CA SER A 148 1.59 -18.75 11.72
C SER A 148 2.21 -20.02 11.13
N HIS A 149 2.52 -20.05 9.84
CA HIS A 149 3.22 -21.16 9.20
C HIS A 149 4.64 -21.35 9.78
N LEU A 150 5.38 -20.25 9.98
CA LEU A 150 6.72 -20.28 10.56
C LEU A 150 6.66 -20.72 12.03
N HIS A 151 5.70 -20.23 12.81
CA HIS A 151 5.49 -20.64 14.19
C HIS A 151 5.15 -22.14 14.28
N LYS A 152 4.22 -22.63 13.46
CA LYS A 152 3.91 -24.06 13.39
C LYS A 152 5.13 -24.92 13.07
N ARG A 153 6.05 -24.42 12.25
CA ARG A 153 7.27 -25.12 11.87
C ARG A 153 8.35 -25.14 12.95
N PHE A 154 8.51 -24.04 13.69
CA PHE A 154 9.63 -23.83 14.61
C PHE A 154 9.24 -23.87 16.10
N GLY A 155 7.95 -23.83 16.42
CA GLY A 155 7.41 -23.98 17.77
C GLY A 155 7.51 -22.74 18.67
N LYS A 156 8.27 -21.71 18.25
CA LYS A 156 8.49 -20.50 19.06
C LYS A 156 8.35 -19.23 18.20
N TRP A 157 7.75 -18.20 18.75
CA TRP A 157 7.49 -16.94 18.03
C TRP A 157 8.77 -16.18 17.67
N TYR A 158 9.78 -16.15 18.55
CA TYR A 158 11.07 -15.54 18.19
C TYR A 158 11.77 -16.27 17.02
N LEU A 159 11.61 -17.61 16.92
CA LEU A 159 12.12 -18.35 15.78
C LEU A 159 11.35 -18.03 14.51
N ALA A 160 10.03 -17.85 14.60
CA ALA A 160 9.21 -17.38 13.48
C ALA A 160 9.68 -16.01 12.99
N ALA A 161 9.95 -15.07 13.89
CA ALA A 161 10.49 -13.75 13.54
C ALA A 161 11.88 -13.84 12.87
N ILE A 162 12.78 -14.65 13.40
CA ILE A 162 14.11 -14.87 12.82
C ILE A 162 13.99 -15.52 11.44
N ALA A 163 13.11 -16.54 11.29
CA ALA A 163 12.85 -17.23 10.03
C ALA A 163 12.24 -16.30 8.97
N TYR A 164 11.39 -15.36 9.38
CA TYR A 164 10.83 -14.32 8.49
C TYR A 164 11.94 -13.52 7.84
N ASN A 165 12.95 -13.11 8.61
CA ASN A 165 14.07 -12.29 8.13
C ASN A 165 15.09 -13.10 7.29
N CYS A 166 15.58 -14.23 7.79
CA CYS A 166 16.66 -14.95 7.12
C CYS A 166 16.21 -16.13 6.25
N GLY A 167 14.93 -16.47 6.29
CA GLY A 167 14.35 -17.64 5.62
C GLY A 167 14.43 -18.91 6.46
N GLY A 168 13.32 -19.67 6.46
CA GLY A 168 13.18 -20.89 7.29
C GLY A 168 14.24 -21.96 7.04
N GLY A 169 14.69 -22.12 5.77
CA GLY A 169 15.75 -23.09 5.45
C GLY A 169 17.10 -22.75 6.10
N ARG A 170 17.44 -21.45 6.15
CA ARG A 170 18.68 -20.99 6.79
C ARG A 170 18.60 -21.16 8.30
N LEU A 171 17.46 -20.84 8.91
CA LEU A 171 17.25 -21.05 10.35
C LEU A 171 17.34 -22.53 10.72
N SER A 172 16.69 -23.44 9.97
CA SER A 172 16.79 -24.89 10.23
C SER A 172 18.24 -25.38 10.21
N LYS A 173 19.04 -24.93 9.25
CA LYS A 173 20.49 -25.27 9.22
C LYS A 173 21.25 -24.69 10.41
N ALA A 174 20.87 -23.49 10.87
CA ALA A 174 21.50 -22.85 12.03
C ALA A 174 21.19 -23.62 13.32
N ILE A 175 19.95 -23.97 13.57
CA ILE A 175 19.51 -24.78 14.72
C ILE A 175 20.25 -26.13 14.75
N LYS A 176 20.29 -26.83 13.60
CA LYS A 176 21.02 -28.10 13.49
C LYS A 176 22.50 -27.93 13.83
N ARG A 177 23.16 -26.88 13.36
CA ARG A 177 24.56 -26.59 13.65
C ARG A 177 24.83 -26.20 15.10
N ALA A 178 23.86 -25.49 15.72
CA ALA A 178 23.94 -25.07 17.12
C ALA A 178 23.67 -26.21 18.12
N GLY A 179 22.93 -27.24 17.68
CA GLY A 179 22.40 -28.27 18.56
C GLY A 179 21.33 -27.73 19.52
N SER A 180 20.85 -26.52 19.32
CA SER A 180 19.89 -25.85 20.18
C SER A 180 19.08 -24.84 19.38
N ASP A 181 17.84 -24.63 19.77
CA ASP A 181 16.94 -23.60 19.22
C ASP A 181 16.80 -22.39 20.15
N GLU A 182 17.49 -22.40 21.30
CA GLU A 182 17.43 -21.31 22.28
C GLU A 182 17.98 -20.00 21.74
N LEU A 183 17.27 -18.91 22.08
CA LEU A 183 17.58 -17.57 21.57
C LEU A 183 19.00 -17.15 21.93
N ALA A 184 19.43 -17.34 23.18
CA ALA A 184 20.76 -16.96 23.66
C ALA A 184 21.88 -17.64 22.86
N VAL A 185 21.71 -18.94 22.56
CA VAL A 185 22.66 -19.72 21.75
C VAL A 185 22.72 -19.23 20.33
N LEU A 186 21.57 -19.00 19.70
CA LEU A 186 21.49 -18.54 18.30
C LEU A 186 22.03 -17.12 18.12
N LEU A 187 21.94 -16.29 19.17
CA LEU A 187 22.40 -14.90 19.14
C LEU A 187 23.89 -14.73 19.46
N ASP A 188 24.61 -15.80 19.80
CA ASP A 188 26.06 -15.73 20.13
C ASP A 188 26.84 -15.09 18.96
N PRO A 189 27.52 -13.94 19.19
CA PRO A 189 28.26 -13.25 18.16
C PRO A 189 29.53 -13.98 17.73
N LYS A 190 30.08 -14.84 18.60
CA LYS A 190 31.32 -15.63 18.33
C LYS A 190 31.00 -16.84 17.46
N LYS A 191 29.92 -17.54 17.74
CA LYS A 191 29.49 -18.76 17.03
C LYS A 191 28.85 -18.48 15.66
N ARG A 192 28.20 -17.35 15.49
CA ARG A 192 27.63 -16.87 14.21
C ARG A 192 26.71 -17.89 13.52
N TYR A 193 25.86 -18.59 14.28
CA TYR A 193 24.93 -19.57 13.74
C TYR A 193 23.96 -18.96 12.75
N ILE A 194 23.41 -17.78 13.09
CA ILE A 194 22.53 -16.99 12.21
C ILE A 194 23.25 -15.71 11.72
N PRO A 195 22.81 -15.10 10.59
CA PRO A 195 23.41 -13.87 10.09
C PRO A 195 23.40 -12.75 11.12
N ARG A 196 24.38 -11.86 11.03
CA ARG A 196 24.47 -10.67 11.91
C ARG A 196 23.18 -9.86 11.84
N GLU A 197 22.64 -9.63 10.64
CA GLU A 197 21.39 -8.93 10.41
C GLU A 197 20.25 -9.54 11.25
N SER A 198 20.07 -10.86 11.20
CA SER A 198 19.01 -11.56 11.95
C SER A 198 19.20 -11.51 13.46
N ARG A 199 20.46 -11.51 13.94
CA ARG A 199 20.75 -11.31 15.38
C ARG A 199 20.34 -9.93 15.88
N PHE A 200 20.47 -8.90 15.04
CA PHE A 200 20.00 -7.55 15.36
C PHE A 200 18.49 -7.39 15.13
N TYR A 201 17.93 -8.16 14.23
CA TYR A 201 16.52 -8.05 13.84
C TYR A 201 15.55 -8.34 14.99
N ILE A 202 15.70 -9.48 15.67
CA ILE A 202 14.84 -9.82 16.82
C ILE A 202 15.00 -8.81 17.96
N ARG A 203 16.22 -8.38 18.26
CA ARG A 203 16.48 -7.32 19.24
C ARG A 203 15.81 -6.01 18.88
N LYS A 204 15.82 -5.65 17.59
CA LYS A 204 15.15 -4.46 17.08
C LYS A 204 13.64 -4.53 17.27
N ILE A 205 13.01 -5.68 16.96
CA ILE A 205 11.57 -5.87 17.13
C ILE A 205 11.19 -5.71 18.60
N VAL A 206 11.88 -6.39 19.50
CA VAL A 206 11.62 -6.32 20.95
C VAL A 206 11.82 -4.90 21.47
N ALA A 207 12.92 -4.23 21.11
CA ALA A 207 13.17 -2.85 21.53
C ALA A 207 12.08 -1.88 21.03
N LEU A 208 11.61 -2.03 19.79
CA LEU A 208 10.52 -1.24 19.24
C LEU A 208 9.20 -1.51 19.97
N ALA A 209 8.92 -2.77 20.29
CA ALA A 209 7.74 -3.16 21.04
C ALA A 209 7.75 -2.56 22.46
N MET A 210 8.87 -2.66 23.18
CA MET A 210 9.04 -2.08 24.51
C MET A 210 8.78 -0.56 24.51
N ILE A 211 9.32 0.17 23.51
CA ILE A 211 9.09 1.62 23.39
C ILE A 211 7.61 1.92 23.11
N GLY A 212 6.99 1.16 22.21
CA GLY A 212 5.59 1.38 21.86
C GLY A 212 4.59 0.99 22.94
N TYR A 213 5.02 0.27 23.98
CA TYR A 213 4.24 -0.04 25.21
C TYR A 213 4.63 0.84 26.39
N ASP A 214 5.64 1.68 26.28
CA ASP A 214 6.05 2.62 27.31
C ASP A 214 5.10 3.82 27.36
N GLU A 215 4.01 3.66 28.12
CA GLU A 215 2.98 4.70 28.28
C GLU A 215 3.55 5.99 28.85
N GLN A 216 4.47 5.89 29.82
CA GLN A 216 5.06 7.06 30.47
C GLN A 216 5.91 7.87 29.50
N PHE A 217 6.65 7.19 28.62
CA PHE A 217 7.41 7.83 27.56
C PHE A 217 6.49 8.53 26.55
N LEU A 218 5.37 7.89 26.18
CA LEU A 218 4.39 8.49 25.25
C LEU A 218 3.67 9.69 25.88
N MET A 219 3.27 9.60 27.17
CA MET A 219 2.63 10.71 27.89
C MET A 219 3.51 11.94 28.03
N ASN A 220 4.82 11.76 28.15
CA ASN A 220 5.79 12.85 28.26
C ASN A 220 6.29 13.36 26.90
N SER A 221 5.65 12.96 25.80
CA SER A 221 5.98 13.36 24.44
C SER A 221 4.83 14.12 23.78
N GLU A 222 5.11 14.79 22.66
CA GLU A 222 4.09 15.37 21.77
C GLU A 222 3.17 14.31 21.09
N TYR A 223 3.39 13.04 21.39
CA TYR A 223 2.69 11.88 20.79
C TYR A 223 1.75 11.17 21.77
N GLU A 224 1.31 11.82 22.83
CA GLU A 224 0.37 11.27 23.82
C GLU A 224 -0.93 10.75 23.19
N HIS A 225 -1.38 11.36 22.09
CA HIS A 225 -2.54 10.92 21.32
C HIS A 225 -2.42 9.45 20.83
N LEU A 226 -1.20 8.91 20.71
CA LEU A 226 -0.96 7.51 20.36
C LEU A 226 -1.40 6.54 21.46
N LEU A 227 -1.62 7.01 22.69
CA LEU A 227 -2.17 6.22 23.80
C LEU A 227 -3.68 5.99 23.64
N ASN A 228 -4.40 6.99 23.15
CA ASN A 228 -5.85 6.95 22.94
C ASN A 228 -6.23 6.16 21.68
N ARG A 229 -5.66 4.98 21.50
CA ARG A 229 -5.99 4.09 20.40
C ARG A 229 -7.32 3.41 20.69
N ALA A 230 -8.42 4.11 20.45
CA ALA A 230 -9.71 3.46 20.39
C ALA A 230 -9.61 2.31 19.36
N ASN A 231 -10.15 1.12 19.71
CA ASN A 231 -10.23 -0.02 18.79
C ASN A 231 -11.22 0.23 17.63
N ALA A 232 -11.54 1.49 17.35
CA ALA A 232 -12.43 1.87 16.29
C ALA A 232 -11.74 1.64 14.93
N TYR A 233 -12.41 0.89 14.07
CA TYR A 233 -11.99 0.72 12.68
C TYR A 233 -11.95 2.07 12.00
N SER A 234 -10.76 2.58 11.71
CA SER A 234 -10.58 3.87 11.05
C SER A 234 -10.81 3.79 9.55
N ILE A 235 -10.79 2.58 8.99
CA ILE A 235 -10.94 2.31 7.55
C ILE A 235 -12.00 1.24 7.30
N SER A 236 -12.69 1.38 6.18
CA SER A 236 -13.64 0.39 5.66
C SER A 236 -13.22 -0.09 4.29
N THR A 237 -13.49 -1.37 4.03
CA THR A 237 -13.37 -1.96 2.70
C THR A 237 -14.68 -1.77 1.94
N VAL A 238 -14.59 -1.26 0.73
CA VAL A 238 -15.72 -1.11 -0.20
C VAL A 238 -15.36 -1.74 -1.54
N GLN A 239 -16.38 -2.18 -2.27
CA GLN A 239 -16.22 -2.78 -3.59
C GLN A 239 -16.45 -1.72 -4.67
N LEU A 240 -15.46 -1.52 -5.52
CA LEU A 240 -15.60 -0.75 -6.76
C LEU A 240 -15.68 -1.67 -7.97
N SER A 241 -16.50 -1.30 -8.93
CA SER A 241 -16.61 -2.03 -10.19
C SER A 241 -15.34 -1.93 -11.03
N SER A 242 -15.16 -2.91 -11.90
CA SER A 242 -14.07 -2.93 -12.89
C SER A 242 -13.95 -1.60 -13.65
N GLY A 243 -12.73 -1.08 -13.75
CA GLY A 243 -12.45 0.17 -14.45
C GLY A 243 -12.87 1.45 -13.74
N ASP A 244 -13.53 1.37 -12.58
CA ASP A 244 -13.91 2.56 -11.81
C ASP A 244 -12.67 3.36 -11.39
N SER A 245 -12.82 4.69 -11.42
CA SER A 245 -11.74 5.62 -11.13
C SER A 245 -11.71 6.00 -9.65
N ILE A 246 -10.53 5.97 -9.05
CA ILE A 246 -10.31 6.50 -7.69
C ILE A 246 -10.63 7.99 -7.60
N LYS A 247 -10.44 8.73 -8.71
CA LYS A 247 -10.85 10.14 -8.81
C LYS A 247 -12.38 10.30 -8.72
N ARG A 248 -13.14 9.37 -9.32
CA ARG A 248 -14.61 9.34 -9.19
C ARG A 248 -15.00 9.06 -7.74
N LEU A 249 -14.38 8.05 -7.11
CA LEU A 249 -14.59 7.74 -5.70
C LEU A 249 -14.31 8.94 -4.81
N SER A 250 -13.19 9.63 -5.03
CA SER A 250 -12.81 10.86 -4.31
C SER A 250 -13.94 11.91 -4.29
N LYS A 251 -14.60 12.12 -5.44
CA LYS A 251 -15.73 13.03 -5.55
C LYS A 251 -16.97 12.52 -4.81
N ILE A 252 -17.25 11.21 -4.88
CA ILE A 252 -18.42 10.58 -4.23
C ILE A 252 -18.33 10.72 -2.72
N VAL A 253 -17.17 10.40 -2.13
CA VAL A 253 -16.99 10.37 -0.68
C VAL A 253 -16.49 11.70 -0.09
N GLY A 254 -16.19 12.69 -0.95
CA GLY A 254 -15.73 14.02 -0.51
C GLY A 254 -14.35 13.99 0.16
N ILE A 255 -13.42 13.12 -0.30
CA ILE A 255 -12.07 13.01 0.23
C ILE A 255 -11.07 13.40 -0.85
N PRO A 256 -10.00 14.14 -0.53
CA PRO A 256 -8.93 14.45 -1.47
C PRO A 256 -8.36 13.18 -2.12
N LEU A 257 -8.16 13.22 -3.44
CA LEU A 257 -7.61 12.08 -4.19
C LEU A 257 -6.28 11.58 -3.61
N ALA A 258 -5.44 12.49 -3.12
CA ALA A 258 -4.16 12.15 -2.51
C ALA A 258 -4.31 11.27 -1.26
N GLU A 259 -5.32 11.51 -0.44
CA GLU A 259 -5.61 10.70 0.75
C GLU A 259 -6.13 9.32 0.38
N LEU A 260 -7.08 9.23 -0.55
CA LEU A 260 -7.55 7.93 -1.04
C LEU A 260 -6.43 7.11 -1.66
N LYS A 261 -5.49 7.74 -2.36
CA LYS A 261 -4.31 7.08 -2.91
C LYS A 261 -3.35 6.60 -1.83
N LYS A 262 -3.29 7.27 -0.67
CA LYS A 262 -2.50 6.77 0.48
C LYS A 262 -3.06 5.47 1.02
N LEU A 263 -4.37 5.34 1.13
CA LEU A 263 -5.03 4.13 1.60
C LEU A 263 -4.96 2.97 0.58
N ASN A 264 -4.83 3.28 -0.71
CA ASN A 264 -4.94 2.31 -1.81
C ASN A 264 -3.65 2.20 -2.64
N ARG A 265 -2.52 2.04 -1.97
CA ARG A 265 -1.18 1.96 -2.59
C ARG A 265 -0.95 0.71 -3.44
N GLN A 266 -1.78 -0.31 -3.28
CA GLN A 266 -1.74 -1.51 -4.10
C GLN A 266 -2.08 -1.23 -5.57
N LEU A 267 -2.89 -0.21 -5.85
CA LEU A 267 -3.19 0.20 -7.22
C LEU A 267 -1.98 0.89 -7.86
N LYS A 268 -1.55 0.41 -9.02
CA LYS A 268 -0.49 1.04 -9.81
C LYS A 268 -1.00 2.22 -10.64
N TYR A 269 -2.32 2.28 -10.84
CA TYR A 269 -3.04 3.30 -11.60
C TYR A 269 -4.23 3.81 -10.79
N ASP A 270 -4.82 4.91 -11.22
CA ASP A 270 -5.94 5.56 -10.53
C ASP A 270 -7.32 4.93 -10.88
N PHE A 271 -7.35 3.63 -11.14
CA PHE A 271 -8.57 2.90 -11.47
C PHE A 271 -8.49 1.42 -11.03
N VAL A 272 -9.66 0.82 -10.86
CA VAL A 272 -9.82 -0.61 -10.53
C VAL A 272 -9.40 -1.47 -11.72
N PRO A 273 -8.65 -2.58 -11.51
CA PRO A 273 -8.23 -3.48 -12.59
C PRO A 273 -9.39 -3.93 -13.48
N PRO A 274 -9.23 -3.90 -14.81
CA PRO A 274 -10.32 -4.20 -15.75
C PRO A 274 -10.67 -5.68 -15.87
N TYR A 275 -9.87 -6.57 -15.29
CA TYR A 275 -10.09 -8.02 -15.33
C TYR A 275 -10.90 -8.55 -14.16
N ALA A 276 -11.14 -7.75 -13.13
CA ALA A 276 -11.94 -8.13 -11.98
C ALA A 276 -13.34 -7.53 -12.11
N SER A 277 -14.38 -8.27 -11.78
CA SER A 277 -15.75 -7.73 -11.73
C SER A 277 -15.85 -6.59 -10.71
N SER A 278 -15.19 -6.75 -9.58
CA SER A 278 -15.01 -5.74 -8.53
C SER A 278 -13.65 -5.88 -7.86
N TYR A 279 -13.23 -4.85 -7.15
CA TYR A 279 -11.98 -4.85 -6.40
C TYR A 279 -12.13 -4.11 -5.09
N ASP A 280 -11.45 -4.61 -4.04
CA ASP A 280 -11.44 -4.02 -2.71
C ASP A 280 -10.68 -2.71 -2.69
N ILE A 281 -11.36 -1.66 -2.23
CA ILE A 281 -10.81 -0.31 -2.05
C ILE A 281 -11.07 0.13 -0.62
N TYR A 282 -10.13 0.85 -0.04
CA TYR A 282 -10.21 1.34 1.33
C TYR A 282 -10.59 2.81 1.37
N ILE A 283 -11.52 3.12 2.25
CA ILE A 283 -11.97 4.48 2.55
C ILE A 283 -11.97 4.68 4.06
N PRO A 284 -11.90 5.92 4.59
CA PRO A 284 -12.15 6.17 6.01
C PRO A 284 -13.54 5.68 6.41
N TYR A 285 -13.64 5.03 7.58
CA TYR A 285 -14.91 4.47 8.08
C TYR A 285 -16.04 5.50 8.13
N ILE A 286 -15.75 6.73 8.55
CA ILE A 286 -16.71 7.83 8.61
C ILE A 286 -17.38 8.15 7.25
N LYS A 287 -16.78 7.68 6.14
CA LYS A 287 -17.29 7.89 4.77
C LYS A 287 -18.06 6.71 4.21
N LEU A 288 -18.24 5.66 5.00
CA LEU A 288 -18.95 4.45 4.56
C LEU A 288 -20.41 4.72 4.21
N ASN A 289 -21.12 5.53 5.01
CA ASN A 289 -22.52 5.87 4.74
C ASN A 289 -22.66 6.71 3.47
N GLU A 290 -21.81 7.70 3.28
CA GLU A 290 -21.75 8.48 2.04
C GLU A 290 -21.52 7.61 0.80
N PHE A 291 -20.59 6.67 0.91
CA PHE A 291 -20.35 5.70 -0.15
C PHE A 291 -21.60 4.87 -0.45
N LYS A 292 -22.21 4.26 0.55
CA LYS A 292 -23.41 3.42 0.38
C LYS A 292 -24.59 4.17 -0.27
N GLN A 293 -24.76 5.44 0.06
CA GLN A 293 -25.86 6.26 -0.47
C GLN A 293 -25.60 6.73 -1.91
N LYS A 294 -24.37 7.13 -2.22
CA LYS A 294 -24.04 7.83 -3.46
C LYS A 294 -23.37 6.97 -4.53
N TYR A 295 -22.71 5.88 -4.13
CA TYR A 295 -22.02 5.02 -5.09
C TYR A 295 -23.03 4.11 -5.80
N LYS A 296 -23.07 4.24 -7.12
CA LYS A 296 -23.77 3.32 -8.01
C LYS A 296 -22.75 2.72 -8.96
N PRO A 297 -22.67 1.39 -9.08
CA PRO A 297 -21.86 0.76 -10.11
C PRO A 297 -22.26 1.31 -11.48
N GLU A 298 -21.30 1.84 -12.22
CA GLU A 298 -21.53 2.18 -13.62
C GLU A 298 -21.22 0.96 -14.48
N PRO A 299 -22.02 0.68 -15.52
CA PRO A 299 -21.66 -0.34 -16.49
C PRO A 299 -20.30 0.02 -17.09
N MET A 300 -19.46 -0.97 -17.28
CA MET A 300 -18.08 -0.82 -17.77
C MET A 300 -18.11 -0.10 -19.13
N LYS A 301 -17.94 1.22 -19.12
CA LYS A 301 -17.91 2.03 -20.35
C LYS A 301 -16.56 1.95 -21.05
N ASN A 302 -15.48 1.74 -20.27
CA ASN A 302 -14.12 1.75 -20.81
C ASN A 302 -13.28 0.64 -20.19
N ILE A 303 -12.68 -0.19 -21.02
CA ILE A 303 -11.61 -1.11 -20.64
C ILE A 303 -10.29 -0.39 -20.86
N TYR A 304 -9.40 -0.45 -19.89
CA TYR A 304 -8.05 0.10 -19.99
C TYR A 304 -7.05 -1.01 -20.29
N LYS A 305 -6.13 -0.78 -21.24
CA LYS A 305 -4.94 -1.63 -21.46
C LYS A 305 -3.69 -0.84 -21.11
N VAL A 306 -2.68 -1.54 -20.64
CA VAL A 306 -1.35 -0.97 -20.48
C VAL A 306 -0.50 -1.32 -21.68
N HIS A 307 0.01 -0.29 -22.35
CA HIS A 307 0.97 -0.44 -23.44
C HIS A 307 2.37 -0.10 -22.92
N VAL A 308 3.31 -1.01 -23.10
CA VAL A 308 4.73 -0.78 -22.79
C VAL A 308 5.42 -0.30 -24.06
N VAL A 309 5.92 0.91 -24.06
CA VAL A 309 6.57 1.56 -25.22
C VAL A 309 7.80 0.75 -25.65
N LYS A 310 7.83 0.41 -26.93
CA LYS A 310 8.90 -0.30 -27.61
C LYS A 310 9.65 0.64 -28.58
N ARG A 311 10.79 0.19 -29.10
CA ARG A 311 11.52 0.93 -30.13
C ARG A 311 10.64 1.11 -31.37
N GLY A 312 10.52 2.34 -31.85
CA GLY A 312 9.65 2.70 -33.00
C GLY A 312 8.22 3.10 -32.63
N ASP A 313 7.80 2.93 -31.38
CA ASP A 313 6.48 3.38 -30.95
C ASP A 313 6.39 4.90 -30.89
N ASN A 314 5.24 5.42 -31.31
CA ASN A 314 4.81 6.80 -31.11
C ASN A 314 3.33 6.83 -30.74
N LEU A 315 2.87 7.93 -30.15
CA LEU A 315 1.48 8.03 -29.65
C LEU A 315 0.44 7.81 -30.76
N SER A 316 0.71 8.24 -31.99
CA SER A 316 -0.21 8.06 -33.11
C SER A 316 -0.33 6.61 -33.53
N ALA A 317 0.81 5.90 -33.64
CA ALA A 317 0.83 4.46 -33.95
C ALA A 317 0.17 3.64 -32.85
N ILE A 318 0.44 3.96 -31.58
CA ILE A 318 -0.20 3.32 -30.42
C ILE A 318 -1.71 3.63 -30.45
N GLY A 319 -2.11 4.86 -30.72
CA GLY A 319 -3.51 5.25 -30.84
C GLY A 319 -4.24 4.46 -31.94
N ALA A 320 -3.64 4.36 -33.12
CA ALA A 320 -4.17 3.56 -34.24
C ALA A 320 -4.32 2.08 -33.86
N LYS A 321 -3.31 1.50 -33.19
CA LYS A 321 -3.32 0.11 -32.74
C LYS A 321 -4.49 -0.23 -31.80
N TYR A 322 -4.85 0.70 -30.93
CA TYR A 322 -5.89 0.49 -29.91
C TYR A 322 -7.22 1.17 -30.25
N GLY A 323 -7.32 1.85 -31.39
CA GLY A 323 -8.53 2.58 -31.78
C GLY A 323 -8.82 3.83 -30.92
N VAL A 324 -7.79 4.43 -30.32
CA VAL A 324 -7.91 5.56 -29.40
C VAL A 324 -7.11 6.75 -29.94
N SER A 325 -7.69 7.95 -29.86
CA SER A 325 -6.96 9.16 -30.26
C SER A 325 -5.66 9.33 -29.44
N TYR A 326 -4.57 9.65 -30.10
CA TYR A 326 -3.30 9.91 -29.45
C TYR A 326 -3.38 11.09 -28.45
N LYS A 327 -4.28 12.04 -28.67
CA LYS A 327 -4.56 13.14 -27.73
C LYS A 327 -5.16 12.59 -26.44
N VAL A 328 -6.13 11.68 -26.54
CA VAL A 328 -6.74 11.00 -25.38
C VAL A 328 -5.68 10.21 -24.61
N ILE A 329 -4.79 9.48 -25.31
CA ILE A 329 -3.69 8.77 -24.65
C ILE A 329 -2.78 9.76 -23.92
N LYS A 330 -2.41 10.87 -24.56
CA LYS A 330 -1.57 11.92 -23.96
C LYS A 330 -2.20 12.48 -22.69
N ASP A 331 -3.45 12.90 -22.77
CA ASP A 331 -4.16 13.53 -21.65
C ASP A 331 -4.43 12.54 -20.50
N PHE A 332 -4.80 11.30 -20.86
CA PHE A 332 -5.07 10.25 -19.88
C PHE A 332 -3.82 9.86 -19.07
N ASN A 333 -2.64 9.94 -19.69
CA ASN A 333 -1.35 9.65 -19.06
C ASN A 333 -0.64 10.92 -18.52
N ASN A 334 -1.28 12.09 -18.56
CA ASN A 334 -0.71 13.38 -18.14
C ASN A 334 0.66 13.67 -18.79
N LEU A 335 0.83 13.33 -20.07
CA LEU A 335 2.10 13.51 -20.75
C LEU A 335 2.31 14.98 -21.10
N LYS A 336 3.41 15.56 -20.63
CA LYS A 336 3.78 16.96 -20.96
C LYS A 336 4.18 17.15 -22.41
N SER A 337 4.68 16.09 -23.08
CA SER A 337 5.11 16.13 -24.48
C SER A 337 4.63 14.87 -25.21
N TYR A 338 4.81 14.85 -26.55
CA TYR A 338 4.54 13.67 -27.38
C TYR A 338 5.70 12.67 -27.41
N ARG A 339 6.83 12.98 -26.80
CA ARG A 339 7.99 12.09 -26.73
C ARG A 339 7.73 10.98 -25.72
N LEU A 340 8.02 9.76 -26.13
CA LEU A 340 7.89 8.56 -25.32
C LEU A 340 9.27 8.01 -24.96
N SER A 341 9.42 7.50 -23.75
CA SER A 341 10.62 6.79 -23.31
C SER A 341 10.45 5.29 -23.52
N LEU A 342 11.51 4.60 -23.91
CA LEU A 342 11.51 3.12 -23.97
C LEU A 342 11.10 2.54 -22.62
N LYS A 343 10.27 1.48 -22.67
CA LYS A 343 9.70 0.82 -21.48
C LYS A 343 8.74 1.69 -20.67
N GLN A 344 8.42 2.91 -21.11
CA GLN A 344 7.37 3.71 -20.51
C GLN A 344 6.04 2.97 -20.62
N LYS A 345 5.27 2.98 -19.52
CA LYS A 345 3.94 2.38 -19.50
C LYS A 345 2.90 3.44 -19.77
N LEU A 346 2.06 3.19 -20.75
CA LEU A 346 0.93 4.04 -21.12
C LEU A 346 -0.38 3.33 -20.82
N ILE A 347 -1.29 4.02 -20.17
CA ILE A 347 -2.67 3.57 -19.97
C ILE A 347 -3.46 3.95 -21.21
N ILE A 348 -4.02 2.94 -21.87
CA ILE A 348 -4.81 3.10 -23.08
C ILE A 348 -6.27 2.84 -22.72
N PRO A 349 -7.14 3.87 -22.67
CA PRO A 349 -8.56 3.65 -22.49
C PRO A 349 -9.12 2.98 -23.77
N ILE A 350 -9.79 1.83 -23.60
CA ILE A 350 -10.39 1.10 -24.73
C ILE A 350 -11.88 1.01 -24.45
N GLU A 351 -12.69 1.49 -25.38
CA GLU A 351 -14.13 1.31 -25.31
C GLU A 351 -14.47 -0.18 -25.32
N SER A 352 -15.28 -0.63 -24.36
CA SER A 352 -15.80 -2.01 -24.42
C SER A 352 -16.70 -2.11 -25.65
N ASN A 353 -16.36 -2.98 -26.58
CA ASN A 353 -17.23 -3.36 -27.69
C ASN A 353 -18.48 -4.06 -27.10
N ASN A 354 -19.45 -3.30 -26.70
CA ASN A 354 -20.79 -3.79 -26.46
C ASN A 354 -21.43 -4.05 -27.82
N LYS A 355 -21.32 -5.28 -28.33
CA LYS A 355 -21.82 -5.73 -29.65
C LYS A 355 -23.34 -5.53 -29.85
N ASN A 356 -24.04 -4.84 -28.95
CA ASN A 356 -25.50 -4.65 -29.02
C ASN A 356 -25.98 -3.18 -28.97
N LYS A 357 -25.16 -2.21 -29.32
CA LYS A 357 -25.69 -0.92 -29.71
C LYS A 357 -25.59 -0.80 -31.23
N LYS A 358 -26.75 -0.72 -31.89
CA LYS A 358 -26.85 -0.16 -33.23
C LYS A 358 -26.11 1.18 -33.21
N THR A 359 -24.88 1.18 -33.63
CA THR A 359 -24.10 2.39 -33.88
C THR A 359 -24.78 3.12 -35.02
N SER A 360 -25.30 4.30 -34.75
CA SER A 360 -25.33 5.32 -35.80
C SER A 360 -23.90 5.35 -36.38
N SER A 361 -23.73 4.95 -37.60
CA SER A 361 -22.44 4.89 -38.27
C SER A 361 -21.87 6.29 -38.33
N GLN A 362 -20.86 6.57 -37.49
CA GLN A 362 -20.08 7.78 -37.63
C GLN A 362 -19.26 7.65 -38.90
N HIS A 363 -19.74 8.24 -39.99
CA HIS A 363 -19.00 8.32 -41.22
C HIS A 363 -17.92 9.43 -41.10
N TYR A 364 -16.69 9.07 -41.38
CA TYR A 364 -15.63 10.05 -41.57
C TYR A 364 -15.29 10.16 -43.04
N TYR A 365 -15.29 11.37 -43.55
CA TYR A 365 -14.88 11.68 -44.90
C TYR A 365 -13.46 12.24 -44.92
N MET A 366 -12.62 11.76 -45.78
CA MET A 366 -11.28 12.31 -46.00
C MET A 366 -11.33 13.29 -47.17
N VAL A 367 -11.01 14.54 -46.89
CA VAL A 367 -11.04 15.63 -47.89
C VAL A 367 -10.07 15.31 -49.02
N LYS A 368 -10.57 15.37 -50.26
CA LYS A 368 -9.83 15.17 -51.50
C LYS A 368 -9.57 16.48 -52.23
N ALA A 369 -8.70 16.46 -53.22
CA ALA A 369 -8.46 17.61 -54.09
C ALA A 369 -9.78 18.07 -54.78
N GLY A 370 -10.11 19.36 -54.68
CA GLY A 370 -11.33 19.93 -55.25
C GLY A 370 -12.54 19.89 -54.31
N ASP A 371 -12.45 19.31 -53.09
CA ASP A 371 -13.55 19.33 -52.15
C ASP A 371 -13.72 20.68 -51.45
N THR A 372 -14.98 21.05 -51.25
CA THR A 372 -15.41 22.15 -50.40
C THR A 372 -16.38 21.65 -49.34
N LEU A 373 -16.55 22.38 -48.24
CA LEU A 373 -17.56 22.03 -47.24
C LEU A 373 -18.97 21.95 -47.83
N GLU A 374 -19.26 22.77 -48.85
CA GLU A 374 -20.54 22.77 -49.58
C GLU A 374 -20.71 21.51 -50.41
N SER A 375 -19.68 21.07 -51.15
CA SER A 375 -19.75 19.84 -51.96
C SER A 375 -19.94 18.59 -51.07
N ILE A 376 -19.20 18.55 -49.96
CA ILE A 376 -19.30 17.44 -48.96
C ILE A 376 -20.66 17.45 -48.28
N SER A 377 -21.17 18.63 -47.88
CA SER A 377 -22.47 18.76 -47.21
C SER A 377 -23.60 18.28 -48.12
N LYS A 378 -23.56 18.59 -49.40
CA LYS A 378 -24.54 18.15 -50.40
C LYS A 378 -24.45 16.64 -50.64
N ALA A 379 -23.23 16.08 -50.72
CA ALA A 379 -23.02 14.65 -50.93
C ALA A 379 -23.55 13.81 -49.77
N TYR A 380 -23.43 14.29 -48.54
CA TYR A 380 -23.84 13.58 -47.33
C TYR A 380 -25.17 14.07 -46.72
N LYS A 381 -25.89 14.96 -47.41
CA LYS A 381 -27.18 15.50 -46.99
C LYS A 381 -27.18 16.14 -45.58
N VAL A 382 -26.09 16.74 -45.20
CA VAL A 382 -25.93 17.47 -43.92
C VAL A 382 -25.71 18.97 -44.20
N SER A 383 -26.05 19.86 -43.28
CA SER A 383 -25.79 21.28 -43.46
C SER A 383 -24.30 21.61 -43.28
N VAL A 384 -23.80 22.62 -44.03
CA VAL A 384 -22.43 23.12 -43.85
C VAL A 384 -22.20 23.56 -42.40
N GLN A 385 -23.22 24.13 -41.76
CA GLN A 385 -23.17 24.59 -40.39
C GLN A 385 -23.04 23.42 -39.41
N SER A 386 -23.74 22.30 -39.66
CA SER A 386 -23.61 21.07 -38.91
C SER A 386 -22.22 20.47 -39.06
N LEU A 387 -21.67 20.41 -40.29
CA LEU A 387 -20.30 19.95 -40.58
C LEU A 387 -19.27 20.79 -39.82
N LYS A 388 -19.41 22.12 -39.80
CA LYS A 388 -18.53 23.02 -39.04
C LYS A 388 -18.58 22.76 -37.55
N LEU A 389 -19.77 22.66 -36.95
CA LEU A 389 -19.96 22.40 -35.52
C LEU A 389 -19.40 21.04 -35.11
N GLN A 390 -19.69 19.98 -35.88
CA GLN A 390 -19.24 18.62 -35.59
C GLN A 390 -17.73 18.46 -35.68
N ASN A 391 -17.06 19.30 -36.47
CA ASN A 391 -15.63 19.25 -36.71
C ASN A 391 -14.85 20.42 -36.08
N HIS A 392 -15.51 21.26 -35.27
CA HIS A 392 -14.92 22.44 -34.62
C HIS A 392 -14.19 23.35 -35.58
N LEU A 393 -14.78 23.59 -36.78
CA LEU A 393 -14.23 24.46 -37.81
C LEU A 393 -14.72 25.90 -37.63
N ASN A 394 -13.80 26.82 -37.46
CA ASN A 394 -14.11 28.25 -37.33
C ASN A 394 -14.29 28.95 -38.69
N SER A 395 -13.85 28.30 -39.78
CA SER A 395 -13.95 28.80 -41.14
C SER A 395 -14.46 27.73 -42.09
N SER A 396 -14.72 28.07 -43.36
CA SER A 396 -15.07 27.09 -44.38
C SER A 396 -13.84 26.48 -45.06
N PHE A 397 -12.63 26.82 -44.61
CA PHE A 397 -11.40 26.30 -45.19
C PHE A 397 -11.08 24.92 -44.70
N ILE A 398 -10.90 23.95 -45.59
CA ILE A 398 -10.50 22.59 -45.36
C ILE A 398 -9.30 22.23 -46.24
N LYS A 399 -8.44 21.34 -45.78
CA LYS A 399 -7.23 20.91 -46.50
C LYS A 399 -7.37 19.49 -46.99
N ILE A 400 -6.75 19.19 -48.14
CA ILE A 400 -6.62 17.81 -48.61
C ILE A 400 -6.02 16.95 -47.49
N GLY A 401 -6.66 15.80 -47.19
CA GLY A 401 -6.28 14.90 -46.12
C GLY A 401 -6.93 15.21 -44.76
N ASP A 402 -7.68 16.29 -44.62
CA ASP A 402 -8.49 16.54 -43.41
C ASP A 402 -9.56 15.44 -43.27
N ARG A 403 -9.78 15.01 -42.07
CA ARG A 403 -10.78 13.97 -41.77
C ARG A 403 -11.98 14.61 -41.09
N LEU A 404 -13.05 14.73 -41.84
CA LEU A 404 -14.30 15.33 -41.36
C LEU A 404 -15.25 14.28 -40.84
N LYS A 405 -15.76 14.52 -39.64
CA LYS A 405 -16.83 13.71 -39.04
C LYS A 405 -18.17 14.14 -39.66
N ILE A 406 -18.88 13.14 -40.18
CA ILE A 406 -20.21 13.35 -40.77
C ILE A 406 -21.20 12.49 -39.99
N ASN A 407 -22.08 13.13 -39.24
CA ASN A 407 -23.22 12.46 -38.61
C ASN A 407 -24.49 12.86 -39.36
N GLU A 408 -25.25 11.90 -39.82
CA GLU A 408 -26.61 12.12 -40.35
C GLU A 408 -27.58 12.60 -39.27
#